data_99e27084c9853a725076402f7152a2b4
#
_entry.id   99e27084c9853a725076402f7152a2b4
#
_cell.length_a   1.000
_cell.length_b   1.000
_cell.length_c   1.000
_cell.angle_alpha   90.00
_cell.angle_beta   90.00
_cell.angle_gamma   90.00
#
_symmetry.space_group_name_H-M   'P 1'
#
loop_
_entity.id
_entity.type
_entity.pdbx_description
1 polymer ?
#
loop_
_entity_poly.entity_id
_entity_poly.type
_entity_poly.pdbx_seq_one_letter_code
_entity_poly.pdbx_strand_id
1 'polypeptide(L)'
;MTETKAGHPGRRALLAALLASPLAMPAIAHAQGSVSAQDLLGRSVTLPRPARRIICMPGRQLAVLNLLHPDPASLLAGWTGDMRTGAVAEYAAYRRRFPALESVPVLGAATVPDPGTVEKILALGADLVLLSRNAVQASGGPDSAILRSLSDAGLPFAVVDFFASPLRDTIPSLTTLGRLLGREEQASAFIAFYAETLDRVRARTAGLDTTPRVMMHAHAGGTACCNSPGQGTFNDFIRMAGGHNIGADVLPGAIGPLTLEYVLDQDPKVYVATGGSYNGRGGVLLGAGVQPGPAKASLREVVEGAHLQALTAVHEGRAHAIWHGCNDNPTHMIAIEALLRWLHPERAEGIDPARTLEAMNKRFAAVPMEGTYWVDL
;
A
#
# COMPACT_ATOMS: atom_id res chain seq x y z
N MET A 1 -44.17 47.23 86.28
CA MET A 1 -42.87 47.97 86.25
C MET A 1 -41.89 46.97 85.80
N THR A 2 -41.38 47.05 84.61
CA THR A 2 -40.40 47.76 83.85
C THR A 2 -40.40 47.20 82.38
N GLU A 3 -40.47 48.08 81.49
CA GLU A 3 -40.36 47.92 80.03
C GLU A 3 -39.03 47.27 79.58
N THR A 4 -39.05 46.48 78.52
CA THR A 4 -37.85 46.23 77.80
C THR A 4 -38.13 46.31 76.28
N LYS A 5 -37.35 47.15 75.67
CA LYS A 5 -37.37 47.58 74.22
C LYS A 5 -37.02 46.42 73.27
N ALA A 6 -37.78 46.37 72.15
CA ALA A 6 -37.46 45.59 70.95
C ALA A 6 -36.24 46.17 70.22
N GLY A 7 -35.30 45.29 69.86
CA GLY A 7 -34.18 45.61 68.97
C GLY A 7 -34.40 45.00 67.58
N HIS A 8 -34.46 45.79 66.52
CA HIS A 8 -34.50 45.34 65.11
C HIS A 8 -33.14 44.76 64.68
N PRO A 9 -33.06 43.61 64.07
CA PRO A 9 -31.84 43.16 63.36
C PRO A 9 -31.78 43.76 61.97
N GLY A 10 -30.59 44.26 61.62
CA GLY A 10 -30.30 45.05 60.48
C GLY A 10 -30.28 44.28 59.15
N ARG A 11 -30.60 45.06 58.12
CA ARG A 11 -30.58 44.77 56.66
C ARG A 11 -29.15 44.54 56.13
N ARG A 12 -28.40 43.51 56.49
CA ARG A 12 -27.02 43.28 55.99
C ARG A 12 -26.66 41.81 55.73
N ALA A 13 -27.62 40.93 55.48
CA ALA A 13 -27.35 39.49 55.20
C ALA A 13 -28.08 38.96 53.98
N LEU A 14 -28.22 39.71 52.87
CA LEU A 14 -28.86 39.28 51.65
C LEU A 14 -28.14 39.80 50.37
N LEU A 15 -26.80 39.61 50.32
CA LEU A 15 -26.04 39.97 49.12
C LEU A 15 -24.75 39.15 49.02
N ALA A 16 -24.81 37.80 49.01
CA ALA A 16 -23.66 36.95 48.73
C ALA A 16 -24.05 35.54 48.24
N ALA A 17 -25.00 35.45 47.33
CA ALA A 17 -25.38 34.14 46.72
C ALA A 17 -25.79 34.26 45.24
N LEU A 18 -25.06 35.06 44.47
CA LEU A 18 -25.29 35.18 43.02
C LEU A 18 -23.94 35.49 42.37
N LEU A 19 -23.10 34.49 42.10
CA LEU A 19 -22.00 34.56 41.11
C LEU A 19 -21.17 33.27 41.19
N ALA A 20 -21.72 32.14 40.72
CA ALA A 20 -20.96 31.00 40.26
C ALA A 20 -21.84 30.15 39.30
N SER A 21 -22.30 30.77 38.20
CA SER A 21 -22.68 30.00 37.02
C SER A 21 -21.38 29.74 36.23
N PRO A 22 -20.95 28.49 36.05
CA PRO A 22 -19.87 28.22 35.11
C PRO A 22 -20.36 28.61 33.72
N LEU A 23 -19.75 29.58 33.10
CA LEU A 23 -19.84 29.86 31.70
C LEU A 23 -19.41 28.58 30.95
N ALA A 24 -20.37 27.78 30.55
CA ALA A 24 -20.16 26.73 29.54
C ALA A 24 -19.69 27.45 28.28
N MET A 25 -18.37 27.49 28.06
CA MET A 25 -17.84 27.84 26.74
C MET A 25 -18.44 26.85 25.74
N PRO A 26 -19.09 27.31 24.67
CA PRO A 26 -19.49 26.42 23.61
C PRO A 26 -18.21 25.79 23.07
N ALA A 27 -18.11 24.47 23.17
CA ALA A 27 -17.11 23.74 22.42
C ALA A 27 -17.32 24.11 20.94
N ILE A 28 -16.42 24.86 20.35
CA ILE A 28 -16.38 25.13 18.92
C ILE A 28 -16.12 23.78 18.30
N ALA A 29 -17.18 23.06 17.97
CA ALA A 29 -17.11 21.95 17.01
C ALA A 29 -16.56 22.59 15.73
N HIS A 30 -15.29 22.34 15.44
CA HIS A 30 -14.74 22.67 14.14
C HIS A 30 -15.58 21.89 13.14
N ALA A 31 -16.50 22.56 12.48
CA ALA A 31 -17.15 22.01 11.29
C ALA A 31 -16.02 21.73 10.30
N GLN A 32 -15.62 20.46 10.20
CA GLN A 32 -14.69 20.05 9.17
C GLN A 32 -15.35 20.42 7.85
N GLY A 33 -14.82 21.46 7.19
CA GLY A 33 -15.34 21.95 5.91
C GLY A 33 -15.24 20.89 4.82
N SER A 34 -15.87 21.13 3.69
CA SER A 34 -15.73 20.26 2.52
C SER A 34 -14.28 20.05 2.15
N VAL A 35 -13.92 18.82 1.80
CA VAL A 35 -12.59 18.45 1.32
C VAL A 35 -12.64 18.15 -0.18
N SER A 36 -11.60 18.53 -0.91
CA SER A 36 -11.51 18.28 -2.34
C SER A 36 -10.10 17.85 -2.73
N ALA A 37 -10.00 16.88 -3.63
CA ALA A 37 -8.74 16.42 -4.20
C ALA A 37 -8.91 16.06 -5.67
N GLN A 38 -7.81 16.17 -6.43
CA GLN A 38 -7.76 15.67 -7.79
C GLN A 38 -7.33 14.21 -7.78
N ASP A 39 -8.05 13.33 -8.49
CA ASP A 39 -7.70 11.94 -8.63
C ASP A 39 -6.78 11.68 -9.86
N LEU A 40 -6.37 10.43 -10.07
CA LEU A 40 -5.48 10.08 -11.18
C LEU A 40 -6.11 10.16 -12.58
N LEU A 41 -7.42 10.39 -12.68
CA LEU A 41 -8.10 10.71 -13.94
C LEU A 41 -8.21 12.23 -14.17
N GLY A 42 -7.64 13.05 -13.29
CA GLY A 42 -7.72 14.51 -13.37
C GLY A 42 -9.06 15.08 -12.91
N ARG A 43 -9.93 14.28 -12.29
CA ARG A 43 -11.25 14.73 -11.83
C ARG A 43 -11.13 15.32 -10.42
N SER A 44 -11.88 16.37 -10.15
CA SER A 44 -12.05 16.90 -8.80
C SER A 44 -13.08 16.05 -8.04
N VAL A 45 -12.64 15.40 -6.97
CA VAL A 45 -13.49 14.64 -6.04
C VAL A 45 -13.73 15.49 -4.81
N THR A 46 -14.99 15.85 -4.55
CA THR A 46 -15.36 16.71 -3.43
C THR A 46 -16.29 15.95 -2.47
N LEU A 47 -15.96 15.99 -1.19
CA LEU A 47 -16.75 15.40 -0.12
C LEU A 47 -17.17 16.50 0.86
N PRO A 48 -18.37 16.41 1.47
CA PRO A 48 -18.84 17.41 2.44
C PRO A 48 -18.00 17.43 3.73
N ARG A 49 -17.25 16.38 3.96
CA ARG A 49 -16.30 16.16 5.08
C ARG A 49 -15.31 15.07 4.72
N PRO A 50 -14.19 14.91 5.43
CA PRO A 50 -13.29 13.76 5.25
C PRO A 50 -14.04 12.43 5.31
N ALA A 51 -13.69 11.52 4.40
CA ALA A 51 -14.30 10.21 4.29
C ALA A 51 -14.10 9.37 5.56
N ARG A 52 -15.14 8.66 5.98
CA ARG A 52 -15.15 7.76 7.14
C ARG A 52 -15.71 6.37 6.84
N ARG A 53 -16.36 6.21 5.71
CA ARG A 53 -16.99 4.97 5.25
C ARG A 53 -16.58 4.68 3.81
N ILE A 54 -15.48 3.93 3.66
CA ILE A 54 -14.80 3.74 2.38
C ILE A 54 -15.06 2.34 1.84
N ILE A 55 -15.27 2.24 0.54
CA ILE A 55 -15.18 0.98 -0.20
C ILE A 55 -13.80 0.90 -0.86
N CYS A 56 -13.05 -0.18 -0.62
CA CYS A 56 -11.76 -0.43 -1.27
C CYS A 56 -11.87 -1.48 -2.38
N MET A 57 -11.56 -1.07 -3.61
CA MET A 57 -11.54 -1.93 -4.81
C MET A 57 -10.27 -1.65 -5.64
N PRO A 58 -9.17 -2.38 -5.39
CA PRO A 58 -8.99 -3.62 -4.63
C PRO A 58 -8.94 -3.45 -3.11
N GLY A 59 -9.30 -4.52 -2.37
CA GLY A 59 -9.26 -4.56 -0.89
C GLY A 59 -7.85 -4.41 -0.32
N ARG A 60 -6.80 -4.80 -1.07
CA ARG A 60 -5.39 -4.63 -0.68
C ARG A 60 -4.94 -3.16 -0.54
N GLN A 61 -5.76 -2.18 -0.97
CA GLN A 61 -5.54 -0.77 -0.62
C GLN A 61 -5.53 -0.53 0.90
N LEU A 62 -6.03 -1.49 1.71
CA LEU A 62 -5.84 -1.48 3.16
C LEU A 62 -4.38 -1.30 3.56
N ALA A 63 -3.43 -1.86 2.81
CA ALA A 63 -2.00 -1.68 3.07
C ALA A 63 -1.53 -0.22 2.92
N VAL A 64 -2.16 0.55 2.04
CA VAL A 64 -1.90 1.99 1.89
C VAL A 64 -2.56 2.79 3.01
N LEU A 65 -3.82 2.47 3.32
CA LEU A 65 -4.54 3.11 4.44
C LEU A 65 -3.82 2.89 5.77
N ASN A 66 -3.14 1.76 5.93
CA ASN A 66 -2.30 1.41 7.08
C ASN A 66 -1.16 2.41 7.35
N LEU A 67 -0.67 3.06 6.29
CA LEU A 67 0.39 4.06 6.38
C LEU A 67 -0.13 5.47 6.69
N LEU A 68 -1.43 5.70 6.49
CA LEU A 68 -2.07 7.00 6.60
C LEU A 68 -3.01 7.12 7.81
N HIS A 69 -3.50 6.02 8.36
CA HIS A 69 -4.53 6.04 9.40
C HIS A 69 -4.19 5.08 10.55
N PRO A 70 -4.32 5.49 11.84
CA PRO A 70 -3.98 4.65 12.99
C PRO A 70 -4.92 3.46 13.18
N ASP A 71 -6.13 3.53 12.64
CA ASP A 71 -7.11 2.43 12.56
C ASP A 71 -7.72 2.40 11.15
N PRO A 72 -7.01 1.82 10.17
CA PRO A 72 -7.49 1.76 8.79
C PRO A 72 -8.72 0.87 8.63
N ALA A 73 -8.93 -0.09 9.54
CA ALA A 73 -10.09 -0.97 9.52
C ALA A 73 -11.40 -0.22 9.80
N SER A 74 -11.37 0.78 10.67
CA SER A 74 -12.53 1.60 11.01
C SER A 74 -13.07 2.42 9.84
N LEU A 75 -12.25 2.64 8.81
CA LEU A 75 -12.66 3.33 7.58
C LEU A 75 -13.47 2.45 6.64
N LEU A 76 -13.35 1.11 6.74
CA LEU A 76 -13.94 0.21 5.75
C LEU A 76 -15.44 0.01 5.96
N ALA A 77 -16.25 0.49 5.02
CA ALA A 77 -17.66 0.11 4.88
C ALA A 77 -17.82 -1.21 4.11
N GLY A 78 -16.87 -1.52 3.22
CA GLY A 78 -16.80 -2.75 2.45
C GLY A 78 -15.52 -2.81 1.62
N TRP A 79 -15.21 -3.97 1.06
CA TRP A 79 -14.03 -4.18 0.24
C TRP A 79 -14.14 -5.41 -0.66
N THR A 80 -13.22 -5.57 -1.60
CA THR A 80 -13.08 -6.82 -2.35
C THR A 80 -12.24 -7.85 -1.58
N GLY A 81 -12.48 -9.14 -1.86
CA GLY A 81 -11.89 -10.24 -1.09
C GLY A 81 -10.42 -10.57 -1.39
N ASP A 82 -9.78 -9.85 -2.30
CA ASP A 82 -8.42 -10.13 -2.78
C ASP A 82 -7.36 -10.14 -1.66
N MET A 83 -7.51 -9.30 -0.64
CA MET A 83 -6.64 -9.32 0.55
C MET A 83 -6.77 -10.65 1.33
N ARG A 84 -8.00 -11.16 1.48
CA ARG A 84 -8.27 -12.41 2.21
C ARG A 84 -7.75 -13.64 1.48
N THR A 85 -7.74 -13.61 0.16
CA THR A 85 -7.40 -14.77 -0.68
C THR A 85 -6.00 -14.70 -1.27
N GLY A 86 -5.47 -13.52 -1.54
CA GLY A 86 -4.18 -13.31 -2.20
C GLY A 86 -3.04 -12.93 -1.25
N ALA A 87 -3.35 -12.36 -0.07
CA ALA A 87 -2.39 -11.89 0.92
C ALA A 87 -2.76 -12.42 2.32
N VAL A 88 -2.89 -13.74 2.44
CA VAL A 88 -3.45 -14.41 3.63
C VAL A 88 -2.67 -14.11 4.91
N ALA A 89 -1.34 -14.09 4.84
CA ALA A 89 -0.47 -13.84 5.99
C ALA A 89 -0.58 -12.37 6.44
N GLU A 90 -0.58 -11.45 5.49
CA GLU A 90 -0.77 -10.01 5.72
C GLU A 90 -2.17 -9.76 6.31
N TYR A 91 -3.20 -10.35 5.71
CA TYR A 91 -4.57 -10.27 6.25
C TYR A 91 -4.64 -10.76 7.70
N ALA A 92 -3.98 -11.88 8.03
CA ALA A 92 -3.94 -12.39 9.39
C ALA A 92 -3.27 -11.40 10.36
N ALA A 93 -2.24 -10.66 9.94
CA ALA A 93 -1.62 -9.61 10.75
C ALA A 93 -2.59 -8.46 11.02
N TYR A 94 -3.28 -7.96 9.98
CA TYR A 94 -4.31 -6.93 10.12
C TYR A 94 -5.46 -7.38 11.04
N ARG A 95 -5.94 -8.60 10.84
CA ARG A 95 -7.04 -9.18 11.65
C ARG A 95 -6.67 -9.30 13.13
N ARG A 96 -5.45 -9.70 13.46
CA ARG A 96 -4.99 -9.74 14.86
C ARG A 96 -5.04 -8.37 15.51
N ARG A 97 -4.69 -7.32 14.80
CA ARG A 97 -4.70 -5.94 15.32
C ARG A 97 -6.10 -5.33 15.30
N PHE A 98 -6.88 -5.65 14.28
CA PHE A 98 -8.23 -5.11 14.03
C PHE A 98 -9.23 -6.23 13.77
N PRO A 99 -9.72 -6.93 14.82
CA PRO A 99 -10.65 -8.06 14.64
C PRO A 99 -11.94 -7.70 13.88
N ALA A 100 -12.37 -6.43 13.93
CA ALA A 100 -13.53 -5.92 13.20
C ALA A 100 -13.45 -6.15 11.68
N LEU A 101 -12.25 -6.36 11.11
CA LEU A 101 -12.08 -6.69 9.69
C LEU A 101 -12.81 -7.97 9.26
N GLU A 102 -13.06 -8.91 10.17
CA GLU A 102 -13.82 -10.13 9.86
C GLU A 102 -15.27 -9.83 9.47
N SER A 103 -15.84 -8.77 10.08
CA SER A 103 -17.21 -8.36 9.87
C SER A 103 -17.40 -7.38 8.72
N VAL A 104 -16.30 -6.87 8.11
CA VAL A 104 -16.40 -5.96 6.97
C VAL A 104 -16.97 -6.71 5.76
N PRO A 105 -18.07 -6.22 5.15
CA PRO A 105 -18.71 -6.83 4.00
C PRO A 105 -17.75 -6.99 2.82
N VAL A 106 -17.71 -8.20 2.23
CA VAL A 106 -16.96 -8.51 1.02
C VAL A 106 -17.88 -8.38 -0.18
N LEU A 107 -17.52 -7.49 -1.10
CA LEU A 107 -18.30 -7.15 -2.29
C LEU A 107 -18.09 -8.13 -3.47
N GLY A 108 -17.32 -9.17 -3.25
CA GLY A 108 -16.94 -10.18 -4.24
C GLY A 108 -15.43 -10.32 -4.35
N ALA A 109 -14.96 -11.22 -5.20
CA ALA A 109 -13.55 -11.41 -5.49
C ALA A 109 -13.02 -10.43 -6.57
N ALA A 110 -13.93 -9.93 -7.42
CA ALA A 110 -13.58 -9.03 -8.52
C ALA A 110 -13.20 -7.64 -7.99
N THR A 111 -12.12 -7.10 -8.52
CA THR A 111 -11.69 -5.72 -8.24
C THR A 111 -12.39 -4.68 -9.10
N VAL A 112 -13.19 -5.14 -10.07
CA VAL A 112 -13.98 -4.33 -10.99
C VAL A 112 -15.43 -4.33 -10.52
N PRO A 113 -16.04 -3.17 -10.26
CA PRO A 113 -17.47 -3.10 -9.92
C PRO A 113 -18.34 -3.53 -11.09
N ASP A 114 -19.41 -4.24 -10.79
CA ASP A 114 -20.52 -4.54 -11.69
C ASP A 114 -21.79 -3.79 -11.24
N PRO A 115 -22.88 -3.79 -12.02
CA PRO A 115 -24.12 -3.11 -11.61
C PRO A 115 -24.65 -3.57 -10.25
N GLY A 116 -24.61 -4.87 -9.93
CA GLY A 116 -25.01 -5.39 -8.63
C GLY A 116 -24.08 -4.95 -7.48
N THR A 117 -22.84 -4.65 -7.81
CA THR A 117 -21.88 -4.09 -6.84
C THR A 117 -22.25 -2.65 -6.45
N VAL A 118 -22.73 -1.81 -7.39
CA VAL A 118 -23.15 -0.44 -7.11
C VAL A 118 -24.32 -0.42 -6.11
N GLU A 119 -25.31 -1.29 -6.28
CA GLU A 119 -26.43 -1.42 -5.35
C GLU A 119 -25.96 -1.81 -3.94
N LYS A 120 -25.03 -2.76 -3.82
CA LYS A 120 -24.44 -3.16 -2.54
C LYS A 120 -23.67 -2.01 -1.88
N ILE A 121 -22.90 -1.24 -2.66
CA ILE A 121 -22.16 -0.07 -2.16
C ILE A 121 -23.12 0.98 -1.59
N LEU A 122 -24.23 1.26 -2.31
CA LEU A 122 -25.28 2.17 -1.85
C LEU A 122 -25.89 1.70 -0.51
N ALA A 123 -26.24 0.41 -0.43
CA ALA A 123 -26.80 -0.18 0.79
C ALA A 123 -25.86 -0.10 2.00
N LEU A 124 -24.54 -0.10 1.76
CA LEU A 124 -23.54 0.05 2.80
C LEU A 124 -23.35 1.50 3.28
N GLY A 125 -23.95 2.49 2.61
CA GLY A 125 -23.84 3.90 2.97
C GLY A 125 -22.39 4.41 2.95
N ALA A 126 -21.64 4.04 1.94
CA ALA A 126 -20.28 4.51 1.73
C ALA A 126 -20.28 6.01 1.36
N ASP A 127 -19.28 6.75 1.84
CA ASP A 127 -19.06 8.15 1.49
C ASP A 127 -17.93 8.33 0.47
N LEU A 128 -17.17 7.27 0.18
CA LEU A 128 -16.12 7.26 -0.84
C LEU A 128 -15.87 5.84 -1.36
N VAL A 129 -15.72 5.68 -2.67
CA VAL A 129 -15.24 4.46 -3.32
C VAL A 129 -13.83 4.68 -3.85
N LEU A 130 -12.87 3.86 -3.43
CA LEU A 130 -11.51 3.86 -3.97
C LEU A 130 -11.39 2.82 -5.06
N LEU A 131 -10.98 3.23 -6.24
CA LEU A 131 -10.74 2.39 -7.41
C LEU A 131 -9.27 2.46 -7.83
N SER A 132 -8.73 1.37 -8.39
CA SER A 132 -7.42 1.39 -9.05
C SER A 132 -7.54 1.75 -10.54
N ARG A 133 -6.42 2.16 -11.16
CA ARG A 133 -6.37 2.32 -12.63
C ARG A 133 -6.75 1.04 -13.37
N ASN A 134 -6.30 -0.12 -12.86
CA ASN A 134 -6.66 -1.41 -13.46
C ASN A 134 -8.15 -1.69 -13.39
N ALA A 135 -8.81 -1.35 -12.27
CA ALA A 135 -10.25 -1.48 -12.14
C ALA A 135 -10.99 -0.62 -13.18
N VAL A 136 -10.55 0.63 -13.35
CA VAL A 136 -11.09 1.54 -14.36
C VAL A 136 -10.88 1.00 -15.77
N GLN A 137 -9.66 0.58 -16.10
CA GLN A 137 -9.34 0.06 -17.44
C GLN A 137 -10.13 -1.21 -17.75
N ALA A 138 -10.22 -2.14 -16.80
CA ALA A 138 -10.97 -3.39 -16.96
C ALA A 138 -12.48 -3.16 -17.04
N SER A 139 -13.00 -2.05 -16.53
CA SER A 139 -14.42 -1.66 -16.67
C SER A 139 -14.75 -0.98 -17.99
N GLY A 140 -13.78 -0.78 -18.88
CA GLY A 140 -13.96 -0.10 -20.17
C GLY A 140 -13.46 1.35 -20.22
N GLY A 141 -12.63 1.73 -19.25
CA GLY A 141 -11.99 3.05 -19.19
C GLY A 141 -12.77 4.11 -18.39
N PRO A 142 -12.30 5.37 -18.45
CA PRO A 142 -12.85 6.47 -17.66
C PRO A 142 -14.34 6.76 -17.92
N ASP A 143 -14.80 6.47 -19.14
CA ASP A 143 -16.18 6.69 -19.59
C ASP A 143 -17.05 5.43 -19.52
N SER A 144 -16.64 4.43 -18.74
CA SER A 144 -17.39 3.19 -18.60
C SER A 144 -18.79 3.39 -18.00
N ALA A 145 -19.71 2.52 -18.35
CA ALA A 145 -21.07 2.55 -17.82
C ALA A 145 -21.11 2.48 -16.29
N ILE A 146 -20.20 1.69 -15.70
CA ILE A 146 -20.15 1.51 -14.26
C ILE A 146 -19.70 2.78 -13.52
N LEU A 147 -18.73 3.54 -14.06
CA LEU A 147 -18.30 4.79 -13.45
C LEU A 147 -19.38 5.87 -13.58
N ARG A 148 -20.12 5.88 -14.69
CA ARG A 148 -21.32 6.72 -14.82
C ARG A 148 -22.38 6.34 -13.79
N SER A 149 -22.65 5.04 -13.59
CA SER A 149 -23.62 4.57 -12.59
C SER A 149 -23.25 5.00 -11.17
N LEU A 150 -21.95 4.97 -10.80
CA LEU A 150 -21.49 5.50 -9.51
C LEU A 150 -21.78 7.01 -9.39
N SER A 151 -21.50 7.77 -10.45
CA SER A 151 -21.75 9.23 -10.49
C SER A 151 -23.23 9.54 -10.41
N ASP A 152 -24.08 8.86 -11.21
CA ASP A 152 -25.55 9.05 -11.26
C ASP A 152 -26.21 8.68 -9.92
N ALA A 153 -25.63 7.71 -9.21
CA ALA A 153 -26.04 7.33 -7.87
C ALA A 153 -25.58 8.32 -6.78
N GLY A 154 -24.83 9.36 -7.15
CA GLY A 154 -24.27 10.32 -6.19
C GLY A 154 -23.19 9.73 -5.28
N LEU A 155 -22.56 8.65 -5.66
CA LEU A 155 -21.45 7.99 -4.93
C LEU A 155 -20.11 8.61 -5.34
N PRO A 156 -19.47 9.39 -4.48
CA PRO A 156 -18.13 9.88 -4.76
C PRO A 156 -17.15 8.72 -4.92
N PHE A 157 -16.33 8.79 -5.95
CA PHE A 157 -15.23 7.82 -6.11
C PHE A 157 -13.94 8.53 -6.53
N ALA A 158 -12.82 7.98 -6.11
CA ALA A 158 -11.50 8.44 -6.45
C ALA A 158 -10.66 7.31 -7.04
N VAL A 159 -9.94 7.59 -8.12
CA VAL A 159 -8.98 6.67 -8.71
C VAL A 159 -7.60 6.95 -8.15
N VAL A 160 -7.04 5.96 -7.46
CA VAL A 160 -5.68 5.97 -6.91
C VAL A 160 -4.97 4.72 -7.39
N ASP A 161 -3.65 4.78 -7.59
CA ASP A 161 -2.91 3.62 -8.09
C ASP A 161 -1.50 3.55 -7.53
N PHE A 162 -1.06 2.32 -7.27
CA PHE A 162 0.26 1.99 -6.75
C PHE A 162 0.90 0.86 -7.55
N PHE A 163 0.24 0.44 -8.63
CA PHE A 163 0.60 -0.74 -9.41
C PHE A 163 0.99 -0.43 -10.87
N ALA A 164 0.13 0.23 -11.64
CA ALA A 164 0.33 0.37 -13.10
C ALA A 164 1.56 1.23 -13.44
N SER A 165 1.77 2.31 -12.71
CA SER A 165 2.94 3.20 -12.86
C SER A 165 3.34 3.74 -11.49
N PRO A 166 3.83 2.88 -10.58
CA PRO A 166 3.98 3.22 -9.17
C PRO A 166 4.92 4.41 -8.92
N LEU A 167 6.00 4.54 -9.67
CA LEU A 167 6.95 5.65 -9.49
C LEU A 167 6.37 7.01 -9.90
N ARG A 168 5.36 7.03 -10.76
CA ARG A 168 4.64 8.24 -11.17
C ARG A 168 3.43 8.51 -10.29
N ASP A 169 2.64 7.48 -9.99
CA ASP A 169 1.29 7.60 -9.46
C ASP A 169 1.20 7.54 -7.91
N THR A 170 2.25 7.05 -7.22
CA THR A 170 2.24 6.90 -5.76
C THR A 170 2.07 8.24 -5.03
N ILE A 171 2.87 9.25 -5.34
CA ILE A 171 2.79 10.56 -4.66
C ILE A 171 1.44 11.25 -4.92
N PRO A 172 0.93 11.36 -6.16
CA PRO A 172 -0.41 11.89 -6.39
C PRO A 172 -1.51 11.11 -5.67
N SER A 173 -1.44 9.78 -5.66
CA SER A 173 -2.43 8.93 -4.96
C SER A 173 -2.42 9.15 -3.45
N LEU A 174 -1.25 9.23 -2.83
CA LEU A 174 -1.10 9.54 -1.40
C LEU A 174 -1.62 10.94 -1.07
N THR A 175 -1.36 11.92 -1.93
CA THR A 175 -1.88 13.30 -1.78
C THR A 175 -3.40 13.32 -1.82
N THR A 176 -3.99 12.61 -2.79
CA THR A 176 -5.44 12.46 -2.94
C THR A 176 -6.05 11.81 -1.69
N LEU A 177 -5.49 10.69 -1.25
CA LEU A 177 -5.95 9.99 -0.04
C LEU A 177 -5.80 10.86 1.22
N GLY A 178 -4.66 11.53 1.39
CA GLY A 178 -4.44 12.44 2.53
C GLY A 178 -5.55 13.47 2.65
N ARG A 179 -5.90 14.15 1.56
CA ARG A 179 -6.96 15.16 1.53
C ARG A 179 -8.35 14.58 1.77
N LEU A 180 -8.71 13.52 1.03
CA LEU A 180 -10.05 12.92 1.13
C LEU A 180 -10.30 12.28 2.49
N LEU A 181 -9.25 11.86 3.20
CA LEU A 181 -9.32 11.27 4.55
C LEU A 181 -9.11 12.29 5.68
N GLY A 182 -8.75 13.55 5.38
CA GLY A 182 -8.35 14.54 6.39
C GLY A 182 -7.10 14.10 7.13
N ARG A 183 -6.12 13.56 6.39
CA ARG A 183 -4.83 13.03 6.87
C ARG A 183 -3.65 13.65 6.12
N GLU A 184 -3.77 14.92 5.76
CA GLU A 184 -2.78 15.63 4.93
C GLU A 184 -1.41 15.66 5.58
N GLU A 185 -1.35 15.89 6.89
CA GLU A 185 -0.09 15.91 7.62
C GLU A 185 0.62 14.56 7.57
N GLN A 186 -0.12 13.47 7.86
CA GLN A 186 0.41 12.12 7.80
C GLN A 186 0.84 11.73 6.38
N ALA A 187 0.01 12.05 5.39
CA ALA A 187 0.32 11.79 3.98
C ALA A 187 1.57 12.57 3.54
N SER A 188 1.68 13.85 3.89
CA SER A 188 2.84 14.69 3.55
C SER A 188 4.12 14.17 4.20
N ALA A 189 4.06 13.75 5.47
CA ALA A 189 5.20 13.16 6.16
C ALA A 189 5.64 11.84 5.53
N PHE A 190 4.67 10.99 5.11
CA PHE A 190 4.99 9.74 4.43
C PHE A 190 5.51 9.98 3.01
N ILE A 191 4.94 10.93 2.26
CA ILE A 191 5.42 11.32 0.92
C ILE A 191 6.88 11.82 1.00
N ALA A 192 7.22 12.63 1.99
CA ALA A 192 8.59 13.10 2.19
C ALA A 192 9.55 11.93 2.45
N PHE A 193 9.17 10.99 3.32
CA PHE A 193 9.95 9.79 3.61
C PHE A 193 10.13 8.91 2.36
N TYR A 194 9.07 8.69 1.59
CA TYR A 194 9.07 7.94 0.34
C TYR A 194 9.99 8.60 -0.69
N ALA A 195 9.82 9.89 -0.92
CA ALA A 195 10.62 10.65 -1.89
C ALA A 195 12.12 10.64 -1.52
N GLU A 196 12.45 10.91 -0.25
CA GLU A 196 13.83 10.85 0.25
C GLU A 196 14.47 9.47 0.03
N THR A 197 13.72 8.39 0.27
CA THR A 197 14.20 7.03 0.04
C THR A 197 14.53 6.79 -1.44
N LEU A 198 13.63 7.19 -2.34
CA LEU A 198 13.89 7.04 -3.78
C LEU A 198 14.99 7.98 -4.29
N ASP A 199 15.14 9.18 -3.73
CA ASP A 199 16.19 10.12 -4.10
C ASP A 199 17.57 9.60 -3.69
N ARG A 200 17.69 8.90 -2.55
CA ARG A 200 18.91 8.19 -2.19
C ARG A 200 19.30 7.16 -3.25
N VAL A 201 18.34 6.36 -3.74
CA VAL A 201 18.59 5.39 -4.81
C VAL A 201 19.01 6.11 -6.10
N ARG A 202 18.27 7.14 -6.53
CA ARG A 202 18.61 7.94 -7.74
C ARG A 202 20.02 8.49 -7.68
N ALA A 203 20.43 9.02 -6.53
CA ALA A 203 21.78 9.55 -6.34
C ALA A 203 22.87 8.47 -6.51
N ARG A 204 22.58 7.21 -6.13
CA ARG A 204 23.50 6.09 -6.26
C ARG A 204 23.54 5.49 -7.67
N THR A 205 22.45 5.62 -8.43
CA THR A 205 22.36 5.14 -9.83
C THR A 205 22.74 6.19 -10.86
N ALA A 206 22.94 7.44 -10.44
CA ALA A 206 23.39 8.48 -11.35
C ALA A 206 24.81 8.19 -11.88
N GLY A 207 25.01 8.32 -13.20
CA GLY A 207 26.30 8.16 -13.85
C GLY A 207 26.86 6.72 -13.79
N LEU A 208 25.99 5.71 -13.76
CA LEU A 208 26.41 4.32 -13.86
C LEU A 208 26.94 4.04 -15.28
N ASP A 209 28.12 3.46 -15.36
CA ASP A 209 28.74 3.03 -16.63
C ASP A 209 28.19 1.69 -17.13
N THR A 210 27.59 0.89 -16.24
CA THR A 210 27.08 -0.45 -16.53
C THR A 210 25.67 -0.63 -15.99
N THR A 211 24.88 -1.44 -16.70
CA THR A 211 23.50 -1.78 -16.35
C THR A 211 23.38 -3.31 -16.30
N PRO A 212 23.57 -3.94 -15.13
CA PRO A 212 23.52 -5.40 -15.01
C PRO A 212 22.21 -5.97 -15.55
N ARG A 213 22.30 -7.06 -16.31
CA ARG A 213 21.13 -7.80 -16.80
C ARG A 213 20.50 -8.58 -15.64
N VAL A 214 19.19 -8.48 -15.52
CA VAL A 214 18.39 -9.06 -14.43
C VAL A 214 17.35 -10.00 -15.01
N MET A 215 17.28 -11.22 -14.51
CA MET A 215 16.09 -12.06 -14.62
C MET A 215 15.22 -11.84 -13.38
N MET A 216 14.06 -11.23 -13.52
CA MET A 216 13.06 -11.25 -12.45
C MET A 216 12.04 -12.35 -12.74
N HIS A 217 12.01 -13.37 -11.88
CA HIS A 217 11.09 -14.49 -11.97
C HIS A 217 9.84 -14.22 -11.15
N ALA A 218 8.79 -13.76 -11.83
CA ALA A 218 7.54 -13.42 -11.18
C ALA A 218 6.77 -14.67 -10.75
N HIS A 219 6.27 -14.67 -9.50
CA HIS A 219 5.56 -15.79 -8.88
C HIS A 219 6.36 -17.10 -8.94
N ALA A 220 7.66 -17.01 -8.69
CA ALA A 220 8.61 -18.10 -8.84
C ALA A 220 8.21 -19.34 -8.01
N GLY A 221 8.08 -20.48 -8.68
CA GLY A 221 7.63 -21.75 -8.11
C GLY A 221 6.11 -21.88 -7.94
N GLY A 222 5.35 -20.77 -8.00
CA GLY A 222 3.88 -20.80 -8.03
C GLY A 222 3.30 -20.95 -9.43
N THR A 223 4.11 -20.75 -10.45
CA THR A 223 3.81 -20.92 -11.88
C THR A 223 4.98 -21.61 -12.58
N ALA A 224 4.76 -22.14 -13.77
CA ALA A 224 5.84 -22.72 -14.56
C ALA A 224 6.96 -21.70 -14.84
N CYS A 225 8.19 -22.19 -14.90
CA CYS A 225 9.33 -21.33 -15.29
C CYS A 225 9.20 -20.93 -16.77
N CYS A 226 9.45 -19.67 -17.15
CA CYS A 226 9.87 -18.61 -16.26
C CYS A 226 9.03 -17.36 -16.52
N ASN A 227 7.99 -17.13 -15.73
CA ASN A 227 7.25 -15.87 -15.85
C ASN A 227 8.15 -14.69 -15.46
N SER A 228 8.11 -13.64 -16.28
CA SER A 228 8.88 -12.43 -16.03
C SER A 228 8.03 -11.18 -16.22
N PRO A 229 8.26 -10.08 -15.48
CA PRO A 229 7.73 -8.80 -15.86
C PRO A 229 8.31 -8.38 -17.22
N GLY A 230 7.46 -7.80 -18.07
CA GLY A 230 7.86 -7.10 -19.27
C GLY A 230 7.94 -5.61 -19.00
N GLN A 231 6.98 -4.81 -19.49
CA GLN A 231 6.91 -3.38 -19.27
C GLN A 231 6.11 -3.01 -18.00
N GLY A 232 6.46 -1.93 -17.33
CA GLY A 232 5.76 -1.40 -16.14
C GLY A 232 6.34 -1.88 -14.81
N THR A 233 5.61 -1.77 -13.77
CA THR A 233 5.86 -2.01 -12.34
C THR A 233 7.26 -2.49 -11.93
N PHE A 234 7.53 -3.80 -11.96
CA PHE A 234 8.85 -4.35 -11.59
C PHE A 234 9.97 -3.94 -12.52
N ASN A 235 9.69 -3.76 -13.82
CA ASN A 235 10.67 -3.24 -14.75
C ASN A 235 11.12 -1.82 -14.36
N ASP A 236 10.17 -0.98 -13.93
CA ASP A 236 10.48 0.37 -13.46
C ASP A 236 11.32 0.34 -12.18
N PHE A 237 11.10 -0.63 -11.29
CA PHE A 237 11.91 -0.82 -10.08
C PHE A 237 13.34 -1.23 -10.42
N ILE A 238 13.51 -2.20 -11.33
CA ILE A 238 14.82 -2.65 -11.81
C ILE A 238 15.57 -1.50 -12.47
N ARG A 239 14.90 -0.75 -13.35
CA ARG A 239 15.52 0.42 -14.04
C ARG A 239 15.93 1.50 -13.04
N MET A 240 15.09 1.80 -12.06
CA MET A 240 15.42 2.78 -11.02
C MET A 240 16.60 2.35 -10.18
N ALA A 241 16.75 1.05 -9.93
CA ALA A 241 17.89 0.47 -9.24
C ALA A 241 19.14 0.31 -10.14
N GLY A 242 19.09 0.79 -11.39
CA GLY A 242 20.22 0.76 -12.33
C GLY A 242 20.40 -0.58 -13.06
N GLY A 243 19.37 -1.43 -13.11
CA GLY A 243 19.39 -2.71 -13.81
C GLY A 243 18.68 -2.71 -15.16
N HIS A 244 18.89 -3.77 -15.92
CA HIS A 244 18.21 -4.05 -17.18
C HIS A 244 17.45 -5.38 -17.10
N ASN A 245 16.13 -5.35 -17.19
CA ASN A 245 15.29 -6.53 -17.14
C ASN A 245 15.25 -7.25 -18.49
N ILE A 246 15.76 -8.49 -18.56
CA ILE A 246 15.75 -9.27 -19.81
C ILE A 246 14.34 -9.59 -20.32
N GLY A 247 13.35 -9.67 -19.43
CA GLY A 247 11.95 -9.86 -19.81
C GLY A 247 11.39 -8.69 -20.62
N ALA A 248 11.84 -7.46 -20.35
CA ALA A 248 11.39 -6.27 -21.04
C ALA A 248 11.86 -6.21 -22.51
N ASP A 249 12.87 -7.01 -22.91
CA ASP A 249 13.37 -7.08 -24.27
C ASP A 249 12.39 -7.79 -25.22
N VAL A 250 11.59 -8.73 -24.68
CA VAL A 250 10.76 -9.63 -25.49
C VAL A 250 9.27 -9.65 -25.09
N LEU A 251 8.93 -9.13 -23.91
CA LEU A 251 7.55 -9.11 -23.42
C LEU A 251 6.93 -7.71 -23.54
N PRO A 252 5.90 -7.55 -24.39
CA PRO A 252 5.26 -6.24 -24.58
C PRO A 252 4.32 -5.84 -23.43
N GLY A 253 3.85 -6.82 -22.64
CA GLY A 253 2.92 -6.62 -21.54
C GLY A 253 3.59 -6.53 -20.17
N ALA A 254 2.78 -6.35 -19.13
CA ALA A 254 3.26 -6.22 -17.76
C ALA A 254 3.91 -7.50 -17.21
N ILE A 255 3.47 -8.68 -17.67
CA ILE A 255 4.00 -9.99 -17.30
C ILE A 255 3.77 -11.00 -18.44
N GLY A 256 4.68 -11.94 -18.62
CA GLY A 256 4.55 -13.02 -19.59
C GLY A 256 5.57 -14.13 -19.37
N PRO A 257 5.40 -15.26 -20.06
CA PRO A 257 6.33 -16.37 -19.99
C PRO A 257 7.58 -16.12 -20.84
N LEU A 258 8.75 -16.42 -20.29
CA LEU A 258 10.00 -16.62 -21.01
C LEU A 258 10.28 -18.12 -21.11
N THR A 259 10.94 -18.55 -22.18
CA THR A 259 11.43 -19.94 -22.23
C THR A 259 12.69 -20.08 -21.36
N LEU A 260 12.90 -21.27 -20.80
CA LEU A 260 14.11 -21.55 -20.05
C LEU A 260 15.37 -21.36 -20.91
N GLU A 261 15.30 -21.77 -22.17
CA GLU A 261 16.38 -21.59 -23.17
C GLU A 261 16.77 -20.12 -23.31
N TYR A 262 15.77 -19.22 -23.45
CA TYR A 262 16.04 -17.79 -23.53
C TYR A 262 16.74 -17.28 -22.27
N VAL A 263 16.26 -17.67 -21.07
CA VAL A 263 16.84 -17.24 -19.81
C VAL A 263 18.31 -17.73 -19.66
N LEU A 264 18.59 -18.98 -20.05
CA LEU A 264 19.94 -19.54 -20.02
C LEU A 264 20.87 -18.86 -21.07
N ASP A 265 20.37 -18.58 -22.27
CA ASP A 265 21.12 -17.90 -23.31
C ASP A 265 21.48 -16.46 -22.91
N GLN A 266 20.55 -15.75 -22.23
CA GLN A 266 20.77 -14.39 -21.76
C GLN A 266 21.75 -14.31 -20.59
N ASP A 267 21.95 -15.39 -19.85
CA ASP A 267 22.80 -15.52 -18.66
C ASP A 267 22.82 -14.25 -17.79
N PRO A 268 21.68 -13.87 -17.18
CA PRO A 268 21.56 -12.64 -16.41
C PRO A 268 22.56 -12.63 -15.25
N LYS A 269 23.13 -11.45 -14.96
CA LYS A 269 24.10 -11.29 -13.86
C LYS A 269 23.49 -11.30 -12.48
N VAL A 270 22.16 -11.08 -12.40
CA VAL A 270 21.40 -11.16 -11.15
C VAL A 270 20.07 -11.87 -11.42
N TYR A 271 19.75 -12.84 -10.57
CA TYR A 271 18.45 -13.50 -10.56
C TYR A 271 17.65 -13.01 -9.34
N VAL A 272 16.42 -12.58 -9.57
CA VAL A 272 15.51 -12.13 -8.52
C VAL A 272 14.16 -12.86 -8.66
N ALA A 273 13.84 -13.74 -7.72
CA ALA A 273 12.52 -14.33 -7.61
C ALA A 273 11.54 -13.37 -6.95
N THR A 274 10.25 -13.38 -7.31
CA THR A 274 9.23 -12.80 -6.45
C THR A 274 8.49 -13.90 -5.70
N GLY A 275 8.26 -13.68 -4.40
CA GLY A 275 7.68 -14.65 -3.48
C GLY A 275 6.50 -14.10 -2.69
N GLY A 276 5.76 -14.99 -2.04
CA GLY A 276 4.59 -14.63 -1.21
C GLY A 276 3.87 -15.85 -0.67
N SER A 277 2.73 -15.65 -0.04
CA SER A 277 1.93 -16.73 0.57
C SER A 277 1.01 -17.49 -0.40
N TYR A 278 0.98 -17.18 -1.65
CA TYR A 278 0.22 -17.73 -2.81
C TYR A 278 -0.83 -18.83 -2.54
N ASN A 279 -1.53 -18.82 -1.39
CA ASN A 279 -2.57 -19.78 -1.02
C ASN A 279 -2.11 -21.27 -1.08
N GLY A 280 -0.86 -21.56 -0.72
CA GLY A 280 -0.33 -22.92 -0.70
C GLY A 280 0.02 -23.50 -2.06
N ARG A 281 0.05 -22.69 -3.13
CA ARG A 281 0.48 -23.14 -4.46
C ARG A 281 1.99 -23.42 -4.58
N GLY A 282 2.73 -23.30 -3.48
CA GLY A 282 4.18 -23.42 -3.50
C GLY A 282 4.87 -22.13 -3.93
N GLY A 283 6.19 -22.18 -4.08
CA GLY A 283 7.02 -21.05 -4.48
C GLY A 283 7.81 -20.44 -3.32
N VAL A 284 8.48 -19.33 -3.61
CA VAL A 284 9.31 -18.66 -2.62
C VAL A 284 8.46 -18.07 -1.51
N LEU A 285 8.73 -18.48 -0.27
CA LEU A 285 8.02 -18.02 0.92
C LEU A 285 8.58 -16.66 1.35
N LEU A 286 7.75 -15.62 1.26
CA LEU A 286 8.06 -14.26 1.72
C LEU A 286 6.79 -13.60 2.25
N GLY A 287 6.95 -12.59 3.12
CA GLY A 287 5.84 -11.80 3.65
C GLY A 287 5.70 -11.91 5.16
N ALA A 288 4.53 -11.54 5.66
CA ALA A 288 4.24 -11.45 7.08
C ALA A 288 4.44 -12.80 7.81
N GLY A 289 5.20 -12.76 8.92
CA GLY A 289 5.44 -13.92 9.79
C GLY A 289 6.43 -14.95 9.24
N VAL A 290 6.91 -14.82 8.00
CA VAL A 290 7.90 -15.74 7.42
C VAL A 290 9.26 -15.51 8.06
N GLN A 291 9.93 -16.61 8.47
CA GLN A 291 11.28 -16.56 9.02
C GLN A 291 12.35 -16.63 7.91
N PRO A 292 13.56 -16.06 8.11
CA PRO A 292 14.62 -16.04 7.10
C PRO A 292 15.06 -17.44 6.63
N GLY A 293 15.14 -18.42 7.52
CA GLY A 293 15.53 -19.80 7.18
C GLY A 293 14.59 -20.46 6.16
N PRO A 294 13.29 -20.57 6.44
CA PRO A 294 12.29 -21.05 5.48
C PRO A 294 12.24 -20.26 4.18
N ALA A 295 12.41 -18.94 4.22
CA ALA A 295 12.45 -18.09 3.01
C ALA A 295 13.63 -18.50 2.11
N LYS A 296 14.82 -18.62 2.68
CA LYS A 296 16.03 -19.04 1.97
C LYS A 296 15.93 -20.46 1.43
N ALA A 297 15.40 -21.40 2.21
CA ALA A 297 15.20 -22.79 1.78
C ALA A 297 14.25 -22.86 0.57
N SER A 298 13.12 -22.16 0.62
CA SER A 298 12.17 -22.14 -0.48
C SER A 298 12.72 -21.49 -1.76
N LEU A 299 13.57 -20.46 -1.64
CA LEU A 299 14.27 -19.89 -2.80
C LEU A 299 15.18 -20.94 -3.46
N ARG A 300 15.94 -21.71 -2.67
CA ARG A 300 16.80 -22.78 -3.17
C ARG A 300 15.98 -23.84 -3.91
N GLU A 301 14.89 -24.32 -3.31
CA GLU A 301 14.01 -25.30 -3.92
C GLU A 301 13.44 -24.82 -5.26
N VAL A 302 13.08 -23.54 -5.35
CA VAL A 302 12.57 -22.94 -6.59
C VAL A 302 13.66 -22.87 -7.67
N VAL A 303 14.88 -22.45 -7.32
CA VAL A 303 16.01 -22.39 -8.26
C VAL A 303 16.35 -23.78 -8.79
N GLU A 304 16.37 -24.80 -7.92
CA GLU A 304 16.61 -26.19 -8.27
C GLU A 304 15.48 -26.77 -9.14
N GLY A 305 14.23 -26.61 -8.73
CA GLY A 305 13.06 -27.11 -9.44
C GLY A 305 12.84 -26.47 -10.81
N ALA A 306 13.31 -25.24 -11.00
CA ALA A 306 13.25 -24.51 -12.26
C ALA A 306 14.49 -24.76 -13.17
N HIS A 307 15.43 -25.59 -12.76
CA HIS A 307 16.69 -25.88 -13.49
C HIS A 307 17.55 -24.64 -13.76
N LEU A 308 17.51 -23.68 -12.84
CA LEU A 308 18.24 -22.40 -12.97
C LEU A 308 19.64 -22.43 -12.32
N GLN A 309 20.08 -23.59 -11.80
CA GLN A 309 21.42 -23.75 -11.20
C GLN A 309 22.55 -23.46 -12.20
N ALA A 310 22.29 -23.61 -13.51
CA ALA A 310 23.28 -23.33 -14.55
C ALA A 310 23.58 -21.83 -14.75
N LEU A 311 22.76 -20.93 -14.21
CA LEU A 311 22.97 -19.50 -14.33
C LEU A 311 24.22 -19.05 -13.57
N THR A 312 25.03 -18.20 -14.21
CA THR A 312 26.17 -17.56 -13.56
C THR A 312 25.77 -16.83 -12.28
N ALA A 313 24.62 -16.14 -12.30
CA ALA A 313 24.07 -15.47 -11.12
C ALA A 313 23.89 -16.39 -9.90
N VAL A 314 23.47 -17.65 -10.12
CA VAL A 314 23.30 -18.62 -9.02
C VAL A 314 24.65 -19.09 -8.49
N HIS A 315 25.60 -19.40 -9.38
CA HIS A 315 26.95 -19.82 -8.99
C HIS A 315 27.73 -18.72 -8.24
N GLU A 316 27.53 -17.47 -8.59
CA GLU A 316 28.17 -16.31 -7.95
C GLU A 316 27.45 -15.82 -6.69
N GLY A 317 26.38 -16.54 -6.22
CA GLY A 317 25.60 -16.13 -5.05
C GLY A 317 24.78 -14.86 -5.28
N ARG A 318 24.44 -14.54 -6.53
CA ARG A 318 23.64 -13.37 -6.95
C ARG A 318 22.19 -13.75 -7.27
N ALA A 319 21.68 -14.73 -6.54
CA ALA A 319 20.30 -15.17 -6.59
C ALA A 319 19.57 -14.69 -5.33
N HIS A 320 18.48 -13.97 -5.54
CA HIS A 320 17.77 -13.27 -4.48
C HIS A 320 16.26 -13.44 -4.65
N ALA A 321 15.49 -13.04 -3.62
CA ALA A 321 14.05 -12.94 -3.75
C ALA A 321 13.49 -11.72 -3.03
N ILE A 322 12.39 -11.15 -3.56
CA ILE A 322 11.62 -10.08 -2.94
C ILE A 322 10.16 -10.47 -2.81
N TRP A 323 9.50 -9.91 -1.80
CA TRP A 323 8.07 -10.11 -1.61
C TRP A 323 7.28 -9.49 -2.77
N HIS A 324 6.43 -10.31 -3.43
CA HIS A 324 5.65 -9.89 -4.60
C HIS A 324 4.68 -8.75 -4.28
N GLY A 325 4.09 -8.76 -3.09
CA GLY A 325 3.10 -7.76 -2.69
C GLY A 325 3.64 -6.33 -2.52
N CYS A 326 4.95 -6.11 -2.67
CA CYS A 326 5.49 -4.75 -2.73
C CYS A 326 5.06 -3.99 -3.99
N ASN A 327 4.59 -4.68 -5.02
CA ASN A 327 4.32 -4.11 -6.34
C ASN A 327 3.05 -3.24 -6.42
N ASP A 328 2.20 -3.24 -5.42
CA ASP A 328 0.91 -2.53 -5.43
C ASP A 328 0.67 -1.62 -4.21
N ASN A 329 1.73 -1.28 -3.53
CA ASN A 329 1.70 -0.32 -2.42
C ASN A 329 3.06 0.40 -2.28
N PRO A 330 3.16 1.52 -1.53
CA PRO A 330 4.38 2.33 -1.46
C PRO A 330 5.61 1.64 -0.87
N THR A 331 5.48 0.42 -0.32
CA THR A 331 6.63 -0.33 0.22
C THR A 331 7.60 -0.81 -0.85
N HIS A 332 7.26 -0.65 -2.14
CA HIS A 332 8.19 -0.90 -3.25
C HIS A 332 9.48 -0.07 -3.16
N MET A 333 9.49 1.05 -2.46
CA MET A 333 10.72 1.80 -2.22
C MET A 333 11.79 0.94 -1.51
N ILE A 334 11.38 0.05 -0.60
CA ILE A 334 12.27 -0.89 0.12
C ILE A 334 12.78 -1.98 -0.84
N ALA A 335 11.90 -2.50 -1.71
CA ALA A 335 12.29 -3.45 -2.74
C ALA A 335 13.31 -2.84 -3.73
N ILE A 336 13.16 -1.57 -4.08
CA ILE A 336 14.10 -0.84 -4.94
C ILE A 336 15.45 -0.66 -4.25
N GLU A 337 15.50 -0.37 -2.94
CA GLU A 337 16.75 -0.35 -2.17
C GLU A 337 17.44 -1.73 -2.16
N ALA A 338 16.67 -2.82 -1.98
CA ALA A 338 17.21 -4.18 -2.06
C ALA A 338 17.78 -4.49 -3.44
N LEU A 339 17.05 -4.13 -4.51
CA LEU A 339 17.51 -4.27 -5.89
C LEU A 339 18.82 -3.50 -6.12
N LEU A 340 18.94 -2.25 -5.67
CA LEU A 340 20.18 -1.48 -5.81
C LEU A 340 21.36 -2.20 -5.14
N ARG A 341 21.17 -2.75 -3.92
CA ARG A 341 22.22 -3.48 -3.23
C ARG A 341 22.70 -4.74 -3.98
N TRP A 342 21.80 -5.41 -4.66
CA TRP A 342 22.11 -6.61 -5.43
C TRP A 342 22.75 -6.29 -6.79
N LEU A 343 22.31 -5.20 -7.41
CA LEU A 343 22.80 -4.79 -8.73
C LEU A 343 24.14 -4.07 -8.65
N HIS A 344 24.31 -3.21 -7.65
CA HIS A 344 25.46 -2.32 -7.48
C HIS A 344 25.92 -2.29 -6.02
N PRO A 345 26.46 -3.42 -5.48
CA PRO A 345 26.91 -3.47 -4.09
C PRO A 345 27.96 -2.42 -3.76
N GLU A 346 28.79 -2.04 -4.73
CA GLU A 346 29.79 -0.97 -4.60
C GLU A 346 29.23 0.43 -4.48
N ARG A 347 27.96 0.64 -4.89
CA ARG A 347 27.23 1.91 -4.80
C ARG A 347 26.25 1.94 -3.60
N ALA A 348 26.09 0.83 -2.91
CA ALA A 348 25.02 0.66 -1.90
C ALA A 348 25.38 1.18 -0.50
N GLU A 349 26.49 1.88 -0.34
CA GLU A 349 26.85 2.49 0.94
C GLU A 349 25.72 3.41 1.46
N GLY A 350 25.29 3.17 2.69
CA GLY A 350 24.18 3.93 3.32
C GLY A 350 22.78 3.54 2.85
N ILE A 351 22.63 2.60 1.92
CA ILE A 351 21.36 2.02 1.52
C ILE A 351 21.10 0.76 2.36
N ASP A 352 20.07 0.81 3.19
CA ASP A 352 19.71 -0.29 4.10
C ASP A 352 18.19 -0.50 4.14
N PRO A 353 17.67 -1.45 3.34
CA PRO A 353 16.24 -1.77 3.31
C PRO A 353 15.65 -2.12 4.68
N ALA A 354 16.45 -2.73 5.57
CA ALA A 354 15.98 -3.12 6.91
C ALA A 354 15.75 -1.88 7.79
N ARG A 355 16.66 -0.92 7.76
CA ARG A 355 16.47 0.36 8.46
C ARG A 355 15.32 1.17 7.89
N THR A 356 15.15 1.15 6.57
CA THR A 356 14.03 1.84 5.92
C THR A 356 12.70 1.18 6.33
N LEU A 357 12.61 -0.15 6.37
CA LEU A 357 11.43 -0.87 6.85
C LEU A 357 11.13 -0.57 8.32
N GLU A 358 12.16 -0.61 9.19
CA GLU A 358 12.02 -0.28 10.62
C GLU A 358 11.50 1.15 10.82
N ALA A 359 12.09 2.12 10.12
CA ALA A 359 11.69 3.52 10.20
C ALA A 359 10.25 3.73 9.69
N MET A 360 9.86 3.06 8.60
CA MET A 360 8.50 3.09 8.08
C MET A 360 7.50 2.49 9.09
N ASN A 361 7.80 1.33 9.63
CA ASN A 361 6.97 0.67 10.64
C ASN A 361 6.75 1.56 11.86
N LYS A 362 7.82 2.12 12.40
CA LYS A 362 7.78 2.95 13.61
C LYS A 362 7.01 4.25 13.42
N ARG A 363 7.11 4.87 12.24
CA ARG A 363 6.58 6.22 12.00
C ARG A 363 5.18 6.22 11.43
N PHE A 364 4.81 5.21 10.65
CA PHE A 364 3.64 5.28 9.78
C PHE A 364 2.69 4.09 9.88
N ALA A 365 3.20 2.87 10.12
CA ALA A 365 2.37 1.68 10.02
C ALA A 365 1.53 1.44 11.29
N ALA A 366 0.20 1.40 11.15
CA ALA A 366 -0.70 0.98 12.22
C ALA A 366 -0.57 -0.52 12.53
N VAL A 367 -0.25 -1.32 11.51
CA VAL A 367 0.16 -2.72 11.61
C VAL A 367 1.55 -2.81 10.99
N PRO A 368 2.60 -3.04 11.80
CA PRO A 368 3.96 -3.18 11.30
C PRO A 368 4.10 -4.36 10.34
N MET A 369 4.94 -4.23 9.34
CA MET A 369 5.38 -5.32 8.50
C MET A 369 6.45 -6.12 9.24
N GLU A 370 6.09 -7.29 9.77
CA GLU A 370 6.96 -8.19 10.52
C GLU A 370 7.10 -9.51 9.77
N GLY A 371 8.31 -9.87 9.38
CA GLY A 371 8.59 -11.06 8.59
C GLY A 371 9.79 -10.88 7.67
N THR A 372 9.93 -11.79 6.69
CA THR A 372 10.98 -11.74 5.68
C THR A 372 10.39 -11.26 4.35
N TYR A 373 10.80 -10.09 3.90
CA TYR A 373 10.29 -9.46 2.66
C TYR A 373 11.30 -9.49 1.52
N TRP A 374 12.54 -9.87 1.80
CA TRP A 374 13.60 -10.17 0.83
C TRP A 374 14.60 -11.16 1.45
N VAL A 375 15.29 -11.90 0.60
CA VAL A 375 16.28 -12.89 1.03
C VAL A 375 17.33 -13.14 -0.04
N ASP A 376 18.53 -13.48 0.39
CA ASP A 376 19.66 -13.91 -0.44
C ASP A 376 19.82 -15.44 -0.35
N LEU A 377 20.15 -16.10 -1.50
CA LEU A 377 20.36 -17.54 -1.58
C LEU A 377 21.62 -17.98 -0.85
#